data_2ccafc8136f0783a9b5e24d5d40df976
#
_entry.id   2ccafc8136f0783a9b5e24d5d40df976
#
_cell.length_a   1.000
_cell.length_b   1.000
_cell.length_c   1.000
_cell.angle_alpha   90.00
_cell.angle_beta   90.00
_cell.angle_gamma   90.00
#
_symmetry.space_group_name_H-M   'P 1'
#
loop_
_entity.id
_entity.type
_entity.pdbx_description
1 polymer ?
#
loop_
_entity_poly.entity_id
_entity_poly.type
_entity_poly.pdbx_seq_one_letter_code
_entity_poly.pdbx_strand_id
1 'polypeptide(L)'
;MSWEDISRANNTSKEDKVPYTKFDAGTTTIRVLDDEPYSFWQHWLPAQNTSVPCMGKGCPICAVIAEEKANKITNKKYSSTQRHAIRIWNYKTNQMEIMIQGKNFFSQLLTLHREVGDITTYDIKVIRNGEGKETTYTLLPSLPTEFDIKEGIEEVDLAETFKAPEKEVILQLMEGKTYKEIYGNNENED
;
A
#
# COMPACT_ATOMS: atom_id res chain seq x y z
N MET A 1 -27.42 -19.77 -8.84
CA MET A 1 -26.93 -18.41 -9.10
C MET A 1 -28.16 -17.53 -9.22
N SER A 2 -28.42 -16.64 -8.27
CA SER A 2 -29.58 -15.76 -8.28
C SER A 2 -29.23 -14.43 -8.94
N TRP A 3 -30.23 -13.67 -9.40
CA TRP A 3 -30.03 -12.32 -9.93
C TRP A 3 -29.42 -11.37 -8.90
N GLU A 4 -29.57 -11.67 -7.60
CA GLU A 4 -28.94 -10.95 -6.50
C GLU A 4 -27.43 -11.26 -6.39
N ASP A 5 -26.99 -12.48 -6.73
CA ASP A 5 -25.56 -12.83 -6.77
C ASP A 5 -24.85 -12.13 -7.92
N ILE A 6 -25.53 -11.99 -9.07
CA ILE A 6 -25.02 -11.25 -10.23
C ILE A 6 -25.00 -9.74 -9.95
N SER A 7 -26.01 -9.21 -9.26
CA SER A 7 -26.07 -7.82 -8.82
C SER A 7 -24.95 -7.48 -7.84
N ARG A 8 -24.62 -8.36 -6.90
CA ARG A 8 -23.48 -8.19 -5.99
C ARG A 8 -22.14 -8.26 -6.70
N ALA A 9 -21.97 -9.15 -7.69
CA ALA A 9 -20.74 -9.26 -8.47
C ALA A 9 -20.49 -8.04 -9.37
N ASN A 10 -21.56 -7.41 -9.87
CA ASN A 10 -21.46 -6.18 -10.70
C ASN A 10 -21.45 -4.89 -9.89
N ASN A 11 -21.73 -4.92 -8.60
CA ASN A 11 -21.84 -3.76 -7.74
C ASN A 11 -20.69 -3.68 -6.74
N THR A 12 -19.48 -4.12 -7.10
CA THR A 12 -18.26 -3.66 -6.45
C THR A 12 -18.02 -2.21 -6.89
N SER A 13 -18.90 -1.36 -6.42
CA SER A 13 -18.80 0.07 -6.55
C SER A 13 -17.51 0.56 -5.90
N LYS A 14 -17.00 1.71 -6.34
CA LYS A 14 -15.83 2.39 -5.77
C LYS A 14 -15.94 2.66 -4.25
N GLU A 15 -17.10 2.42 -3.66
CA GLU A 15 -17.43 2.68 -2.26
C GLU A 15 -16.99 1.57 -1.29
N ASP A 16 -16.72 0.36 -1.78
CA ASP A 16 -16.38 -0.79 -0.91
C ASP A 16 -14.88 -1.07 -0.75
N LYS A 17 -14.00 -0.19 -1.26
CA LYS A 17 -12.55 -0.36 -1.09
C LYS A 17 -12.05 0.49 0.05
N VAL A 18 -11.43 -0.16 1.05
CA VAL A 18 -10.74 0.56 2.12
C VAL A 18 -9.74 1.55 1.52
N PRO A 19 -9.83 2.84 1.88
CA PRO A 19 -9.01 3.88 1.29
C PRO A 19 -7.55 3.77 1.75
N TYR A 20 -6.65 4.25 0.90
CA TYR A 20 -5.23 4.38 1.25
C TYR A 20 -4.96 5.72 1.94
N THR A 21 -4.17 5.66 3.01
CA THR A 21 -3.81 6.85 3.78
C THR A 21 -2.97 7.83 2.97
N LYS A 22 -3.39 9.09 2.96
CA LYS A 22 -2.61 10.23 2.49
C LYS A 22 -2.46 11.23 3.64
N PHE A 23 -1.23 11.43 4.09
CA PHE A 23 -0.95 12.46 5.08
C PHE A 23 -0.81 13.82 4.42
N ASP A 24 -1.63 14.78 4.81
CA ASP A 24 -1.43 16.19 4.45
C ASP A 24 -0.27 16.80 5.27
N ALA A 25 0.19 17.99 4.88
CA ALA A 25 1.15 18.75 5.69
C ALA A 25 0.58 19.04 7.08
N GLY A 26 1.43 18.99 8.10
CA GLY A 26 1.04 19.18 9.50
C GLY A 26 0.81 17.85 10.24
N THR A 27 -0.09 17.85 11.20
CA THR A 27 -0.29 16.72 12.12
C THR A 27 -1.57 15.95 11.83
N THR A 28 -1.45 14.63 11.73
CA THR A 28 -2.58 13.69 11.67
C THR A 28 -2.46 12.72 12.83
N THR A 29 -3.54 12.51 13.59
CA THR A 29 -3.59 11.50 14.65
C THR A 29 -4.16 10.21 14.08
N ILE A 30 -3.50 9.09 14.38
CA ILE A 30 -3.89 7.75 13.95
C ILE A 30 -3.85 6.76 15.12
N ARG A 31 -4.60 5.67 15.01
CA ARG A 31 -4.46 4.46 15.82
C ARG A 31 -4.04 3.32 14.89
N VAL A 32 -2.99 2.59 15.24
CA VAL A 32 -2.62 1.35 14.55
C VAL A 32 -3.59 0.24 14.97
N LEU A 33 -4.04 -0.56 14.00
CA LEU A 33 -5.05 -1.61 14.22
C LEU A 33 -4.47 -3.02 14.15
N ASP A 34 -3.29 -3.19 13.57
CA ASP A 34 -2.62 -4.48 13.40
C ASP A 34 -1.41 -4.57 14.32
N ASP A 35 -1.16 -5.76 14.86
CA ASP A 35 0.03 -6.02 15.70
C ASP A 35 1.32 -6.00 14.88
N GLU A 36 1.26 -6.41 13.60
CA GLU A 36 2.42 -6.49 12.70
C GLU A 36 2.11 -5.94 11.31
N PRO A 37 3.07 -5.24 10.68
CA PRO A 37 2.90 -4.77 9.32
C PRO A 37 3.10 -5.89 8.29
N TYR A 38 2.34 -5.86 7.21
CA TYR A 38 2.61 -6.67 6.03
C TYR A 38 3.71 -6.02 5.19
N SER A 39 4.77 -6.77 4.88
CA SER A 39 5.94 -6.30 4.14
C SER A 39 5.99 -6.90 2.75
N PHE A 40 6.17 -6.08 1.73
CA PHE A 40 6.27 -6.51 0.35
C PHE A 40 7.27 -5.68 -0.45
N TRP A 41 7.76 -6.23 -1.55
CA TRP A 41 8.55 -5.51 -2.53
C TRP A 41 7.64 -5.03 -3.66
N GLN A 42 7.94 -3.86 -4.20
CA GLN A 42 7.28 -3.33 -5.39
C GLN A 42 8.27 -2.75 -6.37
N HIS A 43 7.86 -2.71 -7.63
CA HIS A 43 8.61 -2.10 -8.72
C HIS A 43 7.88 -0.87 -9.22
N TRP A 44 8.63 0.19 -9.51
CA TRP A 44 8.09 1.37 -10.17
C TRP A 44 8.11 1.18 -11.67
N LEU A 45 6.98 1.44 -12.32
CA LEU A 45 6.76 1.39 -13.76
C LEU A 45 6.61 2.82 -14.30
N PRO A 46 7.69 3.42 -14.85
CA PRO A 46 7.68 4.84 -15.26
C PRO A 46 6.64 5.14 -16.36
N ALA A 47 6.47 4.23 -17.30
CA ALA A 47 5.55 4.44 -18.43
C ALA A 47 4.08 4.58 -17.99
N GLN A 48 3.67 3.86 -16.95
CA GLN A 48 2.31 3.90 -16.40
C GLN A 48 2.19 4.82 -15.18
N ASN A 49 3.30 5.41 -14.71
CA ASN A 49 3.38 6.21 -13.49
C ASN A 49 2.74 5.48 -12.28
N THR A 50 3.02 4.20 -12.14
CA THR A 50 2.46 3.34 -11.08
C THR A 50 3.48 2.36 -10.53
N SER A 51 3.12 1.71 -9.43
CA SER A 51 3.90 0.62 -8.83
C SER A 51 3.16 -0.70 -8.96
N VAL A 52 3.90 -1.79 -9.12
CA VAL A 52 3.38 -3.16 -9.11
C VAL A 52 4.08 -3.98 -8.04
N PRO A 53 3.35 -4.79 -7.23
CA PRO A 53 3.96 -5.71 -6.29
C PRO A 53 4.87 -6.71 -7.01
N CYS A 54 6.00 -7.05 -6.37
CA CYS A 54 6.96 -8.00 -6.90
C CYS A 54 6.50 -9.43 -6.64
N MET A 55 6.46 -10.25 -7.68
CA MET A 55 6.10 -11.67 -7.54
C MET A 55 7.21 -12.55 -6.92
N GLY A 56 8.37 -11.97 -6.59
CA GLY A 56 9.49 -12.71 -6.02
C GLY A 56 10.24 -13.54 -7.05
N LYS A 57 10.34 -14.86 -6.82
CA LYS A 57 11.06 -15.76 -7.72
C LYS A 57 10.46 -15.78 -9.12
N GLY A 58 11.30 -15.51 -10.13
CA GLY A 58 10.87 -15.49 -11.53
C GLY A 58 10.27 -14.16 -12.00
N CYS A 59 10.30 -13.12 -11.17
CA CYS A 59 9.80 -11.79 -11.54
C CYS A 59 10.58 -11.22 -12.74
N PRO A 60 9.91 -10.89 -13.86
CA PRO A 60 10.60 -10.40 -15.06
C PRO A 60 11.25 -9.03 -14.85
N ILE A 61 10.67 -8.16 -14.01
CA ILE A 61 11.24 -6.85 -13.67
C ILE A 61 12.53 -7.04 -12.86
N CYS A 62 12.55 -7.97 -11.89
CA CYS A 62 13.78 -8.30 -11.15
C CYS A 62 14.89 -8.79 -12.06
N ALA A 63 14.56 -9.56 -13.10
CA ALA A 63 15.54 -10.02 -14.08
C ALA A 63 16.20 -8.85 -14.82
N VAL A 64 15.40 -7.87 -15.29
CA VAL A 64 15.93 -6.65 -15.92
C VAL A 64 16.81 -5.84 -14.96
N ILE A 65 16.36 -5.64 -13.71
CA ILE A 65 17.14 -4.91 -12.69
C ILE A 65 18.49 -5.61 -12.42
N ALA A 66 18.50 -6.96 -12.39
CA ALA A 66 19.72 -7.74 -12.18
C ALA A 66 20.70 -7.62 -13.37
N GLU A 67 20.18 -7.67 -14.60
CA GLU A 67 20.97 -7.47 -15.83
C GLU A 67 21.55 -6.06 -15.89
N GLU A 68 20.75 -5.01 -15.63
CA GLU A 68 21.22 -3.62 -15.57
C GLU A 68 22.33 -3.43 -14.53
N LYS A 69 22.20 -4.11 -13.38
CA LYS A 69 23.22 -4.07 -12.33
C LYS A 69 24.51 -4.77 -12.77
N ALA A 70 24.41 -5.95 -13.42
CA ALA A 70 25.56 -6.70 -13.93
C ALA A 70 26.32 -5.89 -14.98
N ASN A 71 25.59 -5.21 -15.86
CA ASN A 71 26.14 -4.36 -16.93
C ASN A 71 26.51 -2.94 -16.48
N LYS A 72 26.41 -2.62 -15.17
CA LYS A 72 26.73 -1.31 -14.59
C LYS A 72 25.95 -0.15 -15.23
N ILE A 73 24.72 -0.40 -15.67
CA ILE A 73 23.85 0.61 -16.28
C ILE A 73 23.42 1.61 -15.19
N THR A 74 23.67 2.90 -15.42
CA THR A 74 23.33 3.99 -14.48
C THR A 74 21.90 4.46 -14.62
N ASN A 75 21.39 4.58 -15.84
CA ASN A 75 19.99 4.92 -16.14
C ASN A 75 19.10 3.66 -16.09
N LYS A 76 18.70 3.29 -14.89
CA LYS A 76 17.88 2.10 -14.67
C LYS A 76 16.45 2.33 -15.16
N LYS A 77 15.93 1.36 -15.92
CA LYS A 77 14.55 1.37 -16.42
C LYS A 77 13.55 1.19 -15.28
N TYR A 78 13.87 0.34 -14.32
CA TYR A 78 13.00 0.03 -13.19
C TYR A 78 13.72 0.20 -11.85
N SER A 79 12.93 0.41 -10.80
CA SER A 79 13.44 0.39 -9.43
C SER A 79 12.68 -0.64 -8.60
N SER A 80 13.31 -1.06 -7.51
CA SER A 80 12.70 -1.96 -6.53
C SER A 80 12.77 -1.31 -5.16
N THR A 81 11.63 -1.28 -4.46
CA THR A 81 11.53 -0.66 -3.14
C THR A 81 10.72 -1.57 -2.22
N GLN A 82 11.22 -1.79 -1.01
CA GLN A 82 10.44 -2.46 0.03
C GLN A 82 9.43 -1.47 0.63
N ARG A 83 8.19 -1.93 0.77
CA ARG A 83 7.10 -1.21 1.42
C ARG A 83 6.53 -2.04 2.54
N HIS A 84 5.89 -1.36 3.45
CA HIS A 84 5.16 -1.97 4.55
C HIS A 84 3.76 -1.37 4.56
N ALA A 85 2.77 -2.22 4.74
CA ALA A 85 1.36 -1.85 4.85
C ALA A 85 0.82 -2.25 6.22
N ILE A 86 -0.04 -1.43 6.78
CA ILE A 86 -0.70 -1.69 8.05
C ILE A 86 -2.06 -0.98 8.05
N ARG A 87 -3.06 -1.57 8.69
CA ARG A 87 -4.35 -0.90 8.87
C ARG A 87 -4.24 0.11 10.01
N ILE A 88 -4.85 1.25 9.80
CA ILE A 88 -4.95 2.32 10.79
C ILE A 88 -6.36 2.86 10.86
N TRP A 89 -6.73 3.39 12.02
CA TRP A 89 -7.82 4.35 12.12
C TRP A 89 -7.27 5.75 11.97
N ASN A 90 -7.83 6.53 11.06
CA ASN A 90 -7.45 7.92 10.85
C ASN A 90 -8.51 8.84 11.48
N TYR A 91 -8.17 9.51 12.58
CA TYR A 91 -9.11 10.39 13.30
C TYR A 91 -9.54 11.62 12.49
N LYS A 92 -8.72 12.03 11.48
CA LYS A 92 -9.06 13.16 10.62
C LYS A 92 -10.19 12.83 9.65
N THR A 93 -10.16 11.63 9.08
CA THR A 93 -11.17 11.14 8.12
C THR A 93 -12.26 10.33 8.80
N ASN A 94 -12.06 9.96 10.07
CA ASN A 94 -12.93 9.13 10.89
C ASN A 94 -13.28 7.80 10.22
N GLN A 95 -12.26 7.12 9.68
CA GLN A 95 -12.41 5.82 9.01
C GLN A 95 -11.14 4.98 9.10
N MET A 96 -11.31 3.68 8.85
CA MET A 96 -10.18 2.78 8.67
C MET A 96 -9.52 3.03 7.30
N GLU A 97 -8.20 3.04 7.29
CA GLU A 97 -7.39 3.24 6.08
C GLU A 97 -6.23 2.23 6.05
N ILE A 98 -5.74 1.92 4.86
CA ILE A 98 -4.48 1.18 4.68
C ILE A 98 -3.35 2.18 4.52
N MET A 99 -2.45 2.20 5.49
CA MET A 99 -1.24 3.02 5.44
C MET A 99 -0.09 2.23 4.80
N ILE A 100 0.46 2.77 3.69
CA ILE A 100 1.64 2.20 3.02
C ILE A 100 2.79 3.19 3.14
N GLN A 101 3.87 2.78 3.78
CA GLN A 101 5.04 3.63 3.97
C GLN A 101 6.35 2.87 3.73
N GLY A 102 7.45 3.61 3.63
CA GLY A 102 8.78 3.06 3.46
C GLY A 102 9.47 2.76 4.80
N LYS A 103 10.68 2.20 4.70
CA LYS A 103 11.49 1.77 5.83
C LYS A 103 11.65 2.83 6.93
N ASN A 104 11.90 4.09 6.56
CA ASN A 104 12.18 5.14 7.57
C ASN A 104 10.98 5.41 8.48
N PHE A 105 9.77 5.37 7.93
CA PHE A 105 8.55 5.53 8.70
C PHE A 105 8.36 4.34 9.67
N PHE A 106 8.45 3.13 9.15
CA PHE A 106 8.27 1.92 9.95
C PHE A 106 9.41 1.68 10.96
N SER A 107 10.61 2.21 10.72
CA SER A 107 11.67 2.22 11.74
C SER A 107 11.30 3.08 12.96
N GLN A 108 10.57 4.18 12.76
CA GLN A 108 10.07 5.00 13.87
C GLN A 108 8.93 4.27 14.62
N LEU A 109 7.99 3.59 13.90
CA LEU A 109 6.97 2.75 14.55
C LEU A 109 7.60 1.63 15.37
N LEU A 110 8.64 0.97 14.84
CA LEU A 110 9.38 -0.06 15.57
C LEU A 110 10.06 0.52 16.83
N THR A 111 10.59 1.73 16.74
CA THR A 111 11.16 2.42 17.91
C THR A 111 10.08 2.69 18.95
N LEU A 112 8.93 3.20 18.55
CA LEU A 112 7.80 3.41 19.47
C LEU A 112 7.34 2.11 20.11
N HIS A 113 7.23 1.03 19.33
CA HIS A 113 6.87 -0.29 19.85
C HIS A 113 7.84 -0.79 20.92
N ARG A 114 9.15 -0.56 20.74
CA ARG A 114 10.19 -1.00 21.69
C ARG A 114 10.26 -0.15 22.95
N GLU A 115 10.12 1.16 22.80
CA GLU A 115 10.34 2.11 23.90
C GLU A 115 9.05 2.40 24.70
N VAL A 116 7.89 2.36 24.05
CA VAL A 116 6.60 2.70 24.68
C VAL A 116 5.73 1.47 24.90
N GLY A 117 5.87 0.44 24.05
CA GLY A 117 5.08 -0.79 24.12
C GLY A 117 4.19 -0.97 22.90
N ASP A 118 3.15 -1.78 23.05
CA ASP A 118 2.23 -2.16 21.98
C ASP A 118 1.58 -0.94 21.32
N ILE A 119 1.89 -0.73 20.02
CA ILE A 119 1.45 0.43 19.23
C ILE A 119 -0.06 0.45 18.93
N THR A 120 -0.78 -0.64 19.20
CA THR A 120 -2.23 -0.70 19.04
C THR A 120 -2.98 -0.09 20.22
N THR A 121 -2.30 0.11 21.35
CA THR A 121 -2.90 0.54 22.62
C THR A 121 -2.93 2.05 22.83
N TYR A 122 -2.22 2.82 22.01
CA TYR A 122 -2.16 4.29 22.12
C TYR A 122 -2.22 4.95 20.74
N ASP A 123 -2.52 6.25 20.72
CA ASP A 123 -2.56 7.03 19.48
C ASP A 123 -1.16 7.50 19.08
N ILE A 124 -0.99 7.71 17.79
CA ILE A 124 0.26 8.23 17.22
C ILE A 124 -0.05 9.50 16.44
N LYS A 125 0.65 10.58 16.81
CA LYS A 125 0.67 11.82 16.02
C LYS A 125 1.71 11.69 14.94
N VAL A 126 1.28 11.69 13.69
CA VAL A 126 2.14 11.72 12.51
C VAL A 126 2.27 13.17 12.06
N ILE A 127 3.47 13.71 12.14
CA ILE A 127 3.78 15.07 11.70
C ILE A 127 4.50 14.97 10.36
N ARG A 128 3.84 15.49 9.30
CA ARG A 128 4.42 15.56 7.96
C ARG A 128 4.99 16.95 7.71
N ASN A 129 6.29 17.00 7.36
CA ASN A 129 7.00 18.22 6.98
C ASN A 129 7.56 18.09 5.56
N GLY A 130 7.71 19.22 4.88
CA GLY A 130 8.26 19.29 3.53
C GLY A 130 7.28 18.84 2.44
N GLU A 131 7.76 18.92 1.20
CA GLU A 131 6.98 18.59 0.00
C GLU A 131 7.78 17.68 -0.94
N GLY A 132 7.07 16.91 -1.76
CA GLY A 132 7.67 16.06 -2.78
C GLY A 132 8.75 15.12 -2.20
N LYS A 133 9.97 15.20 -2.72
CA LYS A 133 11.10 14.34 -2.31
C LYS A 133 11.69 14.71 -0.95
N GLU A 134 11.44 15.90 -0.46
CA GLU A 134 11.90 16.38 0.85
C GLU A 134 10.91 16.13 1.98
N THR A 135 9.84 15.38 1.68
CA THR A 135 8.85 14.99 2.69
C THR A 135 9.50 14.13 3.77
N THR A 136 9.35 14.56 5.01
CA THR A 136 9.76 13.81 6.21
C THR A 136 8.59 13.60 7.14
N TYR A 137 8.67 12.56 7.95
CA TYR A 137 7.67 12.23 8.96
C TYR A 137 8.32 12.12 10.33
N THR A 138 7.64 12.64 11.34
CA THR A 138 7.98 12.45 12.75
C THR A 138 6.78 11.81 13.44
N LEU A 139 7.02 10.76 14.20
CA LEU A 139 5.98 10.04 14.93
C LEU A 139 6.14 10.27 16.41
N LEU A 140 5.06 10.68 17.08
CA LEU A 140 5.04 10.92 18.52
C LEU A 140 3.90 10.12 19.14
N PRO A 141 4.14 9.39 20.23
CA PRO A 141 3.08 8.74 20.98
C PRO A 141 2.16 9.78 21.62
N SER A 142 0.88 9.46 21.72
CA SER A 142 -0.14 10.28 22.37
C SER A 142 -1.01 9.41 23.26
N LEU A 143 -1.66 10.00 24.25
CA LEU A 143 -2.64 9.28 25.04
C LEU A 143 -3.75 8.72 24.14
N PRO A 144 -4.26 7.53 24.47
CA PRO A 144 -5.34 6.94 23.69
C PRO A 144 -6.60 7.81 23.80
N THR A 145 -7.19 8.09 22.65
CA THR A 145 -8.53 8.65 22.60
C THR A 145 -9.52 7.56 23.00
N GLU A 146 -10.50 7.89 23.83
CA GLU A 146 -11.64 6.99 24.08
C GLU A 146 -12.42 6.84 22.79
N PHE A 147 -12.28 5.67 22.19
CA PHE A 147 -12.78 5.41 20.85
C PHE A 147 -13.31 3.99 20.75
N ASP A 148 -14.58 3.85 20.44
CA ASP A 148 -15.18 2.55 20.14
C ASP A 148 -15.12 2.30 18.64
N ILE A 149 -14.07 1.57 18.20
CA ILE A 149 -13.83 1.27 16.80
C ILE A 149 -14.76 0.16 16.27
N LYS A 150 -15.60 -0.44 17.10
CA LYS A 150 -16.34 -1.66 16.77
C LYS A 150 -17.25 -1.55 15.54
N GLU A 151 -17.62 -0.34 15.15
CA GLU A 151 -18.43 -0.08 13.97
C GLU A 151 -17.58 0.55 12.87
N GLY A 152 -17.00 -0.23 11.97
CA GLY A 152 -16.28 0.30 10.81
C GLY A 152 -14.88 -0.26 10.58
N ILE A 153 -14.46 -1.28 11.35
CA ILE A 153 -13.27 -2.04 11.01
C ILE A 153 -13.69 -3.20 10.12
N GLU A 154 -13.23 -3.16 8.87
CA GLU A 154 -13.35 -4.26 7.95
C GLU A 154 -12.11 -5.16 8.08
N GLU A 155 -12.32 -6.48 8.01
CA GLU A 155 -11.22 -7.40 7.84
C GLU A 155 -10.68 -7.27 6.41
N VAL A 156 -9.42 -6.84 6.30
CA VAL A 156 -8.70 -6.74 5.03
C VAL A 156 -7.49 -7.65 5.09
N ASP A 157 -7.44 -8.61 4.18
CA ASP A 157 -6.23 -9.40 3.97
C ASP A 157 -5.21 -8.58 3.16
N LEU A 158 -4.21 -8.04 3.87
CA LEU A 158 -3.15 -7.26 3.26
C LEU A 158 -2.28 -8.12 2.32
N ALA A 159 -2.15 -9.42 2.57
CA ALA A 159 -1.38 -10.30 1.70
C ALA A 159 -2.08 -10.49 0.35
N GLU A 160 -3.39 -10.66 0.35
CA GLU A 160 -4.17 -10.71 -0.90
C GLU A 160 -4.26 -9.34 -1.58
N THR A 161 -4.41 -8.24 -0.80
CA THR A 161 -4.46 -6.87 -1.33
C THR A 161 -3.19 -6.49 -2.08
N PHE A 162 -2.01 -6.92 -1.60
CA PHE A 162 -0.70 -6.63 -2.20
C PHE A 162 -0.09 -7.83 -2.93
N LYS A 163 -0.90 -8.79 -3.30
CA LYS A 163 -0.48 -9.91 -4.14
C LYS A 163 -0.01 -9.42 -5.51
N ALA A 164 1.10 -9.97 -5.94
CA ALA A 164 1.62 -9.66 -7.27
C ALA A 164 0.68 -10.21 -8.34
N PRO A 165 0.48 -9.49 -9.44
CA PRO A 165 -0.25 -10.01 -10.59
C PRO A 165 0.54 -11.17 -11.24
N GLU A 166 -0.14 -11.93 -12.08
CA GLU A 166 0.45 -13.02 -12.85
C GLU A 166 1.59 -12.50 -13.76
N LYS A 167 2.52 -13.38 -14.09
CA LYS A 167 3.71 -13.03 -14.89
C LYS A 167 3.36 -12.41 -16.23
N GLU A 168 2.32 -12.91 -16.87
CA GLU A 168 1.81 -12.44 -18.17
C GLU A 168 1.30 -11.00 -18.08
N VAL A 169 0.65 -10.65 -16.98
CA VAL A 169 0.19 -9.29 -16.72
C VAL A 169 1.39 -8.35 -16.50
N ILE A 170 2.39 -8.79 -15.73
CA ILE A 170 3.61 -8.01 -15.51
C ILE A 170 4.32 -7.75 -16.84
N LEU A 171 4.43 -8.75 -17.71
CA LEU A 171 5.04 -8.58 -19.04
C LEU A 171 4.30 -7.54 -19.88
N GLN A 172 2.97 -7.59 -19.92
CA GLN A 172 2.16 -6.60 -20.63
C GLN A 172 2.32 -5.17 -20.04
N LEU A 173 2.43 -5.05 -18.72
CA LEU A 173 2.75 -3.78 -18.07
C LEU A 173 4.14 -3.27 -18.48
N MET A 174 5.14 -4.16 -18.59
CA MET A 174 6.49 -3.80 -19.05
C MET A 174 6.52 -3.36 -20.52
N GLU A 175 5.59 -3.83 -21.35
CA GLU A 175 5.37 -3.40 -22.74
C GLU A 175 4.65 -2.04 -22.84
N GLY A 176 4.17 -1.50 -21.73
CA GLY A 176 3.54 -0.18 -21.67
C GLY A 176 2.02 -0.20 -21.56
N LYS A 177 1.38 -1.37 -21.54
CA LYS A 177 -0.07 -1.47 -21.33
C LYS A 177 -0.44 -1.06 -19.92
N THR A 178 -1.62 -0.50 -19.75
CA THR A 178 -2.23 -0.18 -18.46
C THR A 178 -3.07 -1.36 -17.96
N TYR A 179 -3.36 -1.40 -16.67
CA TYR A 179 -4.30 -2.39 -16.11
C TYR A 179 -5.67 -2.36 -16.80
N LYS A 180 -6.15 -1.16 -17.18
CA LYS A 180 -7.42 -1.01 -17.89
C LYS A 180 -7.39 -1.67 -19.27
N GLU A 181 -6.29 -1.57 -19.99
CA GLU A 181 -6.12 -2.22 -21.29
C GLU A 181 -5.98 -3.74 -21.19
N ILE A 182 -5.40 -4.23 -20.09
CA ILE A 182 -5.18 -5.66 -19.85
C ILE A 182 -6.48 -6.35 -19.45
N TYR A 183 -7.25 -5.76 -18.54
CA TYR A 183 -8.47 -6.37 -17.98
C TYR A 183 -9.75 -5.85 -18.63
N GLY A 184 -9.76 -4.67 -19.24
CA GLY A 184 -10.95 -4.10 -19.86
C GLY A 184 -11.31 -4.70 -21.22
N ASN A 185 -10.42 -5.50 -21.83
CA ASN A 185 -10.71 -6.19 -23.08
C ASN A 185 -11.49 -7.50 -22.90
N ASN A 186 -11.70 -7.96 -21.66
CA ASN A 186 -12.45 -9.18 -21.37
C ASN A 186 -13.96 -8.97 -21.22
N GLU A 187 -14.48 -7.74 -21.41
CA GLU A 187 -15.94 -7.46 -21.35
C GLU A 187 -16.64 -7.49 -22.71
N ASN A 188 -15.92 -7.82 -23.81
CA ASN A 188 -16.50 -7.79 -25.18
C ASN A 188 -16.35 -9.09 -25.96
N GLU A 189 -16.15 -10.23 -25.31
CA GLU A 189 -16.27 -11.55 -25.97
C GLU A 189 -17.33 -12.39 -25.23
N ASP A 190 -18.61 -12.09 -25.50
CA ASP A 190 -19.73 -13.01 -25.53
C ASP A 190 -20.93 -12.38 -26.28
#